data_9997ae4655304d405604286da69a4741
#
_entry.id   9997ae4655304d405604286da69a4741
#
_cell.length_a   1.000
_cell.length_b   1.000
_cell.length_c   1.000
_cell.angle_alpha   90.00
_cell.angle_beta   90.00
_cell.angle_gamma   90.00
#
_symmetry.space_group_name_H-M   'P 1'
#
loop_
_entity.id
_entity.type
_entity.pdbx_description
1 polymer ?
#
loop_
_entity_poly.entity_id
_entity_poly.type
_entity_poly.pdbx_seq_one_letter_code
_entity_poly.pdbx_strand_id
1 'polypeptide(L)' 'MGIREMQRKIRELRADIEEAEAAEDLWPCPPNEKRIAYFRELLEYYEMDLEALREARKRRAKA' A
#
# COMPACT_ATOMS: atom_id res chain seq x y z
N MET A 1 3.72 -14.56 -2.25
CA MET A 1 4.37 -13.26 -2.52
C MET A 1 5.46 -13.00 -1.49
N GLY A 2 6.67 -12.66 -1.93
CA GLY A 2 7.80 -12.44 -1.03
C GLY A 2 7.80 -11.04 -0.41
N ILE A 3 8.60 -10.87 0.66
CA ILE A 3 8.69 -9.58 1.36
C ILE A 3 9.14 -8.45 0.43
N ARG A 4 10.16 -8.69 -0.41
CA ARG A 4 10.66 -7.67 -1.34
C ARG A 4 9.60 -7.25 -2.36
N GLU A 5 8.86 -8.21 -2.87
CA GLU A 5 7.79 -7.95 -3.82
C GLU A 5 6.67 -7.14 -3.18
N MET A 6 6.31 -7.49 -1.95
CA MET A 6 5.31 -6.77 -1.17
C MET A 6 5.76 -5.32 -0.90
N GLN A 7 7.02 -5.13 -0.52
CA GLN A 7 7.59 -3.81 -0.28
C GLN A 7 7.57 -2.94 -1.56
N ARG A 8 7.87 -3.56 -2.71
CA ARG A 8 7.80 -2.87 -3.99
C ARG A 8 6.38 -2.43 -4.32
N LYS A 9 5.40 -3.31 -4.12
CA LYS A 9 3.99 -2.98 -4.36
C LYS A 9 3.50 -1.87 -3.45
N ILE A 10 3.89 -1.90 -2.19
CA ILE A 10 3.55 -0.84 -1.23
C ILE A 10 4.13 0.50 -1.70
N ARG A 11 5.38 0.50 -2.15
CA ARG A 11 6.04 1.72 -2.63
C ARG A 11 5.35 2.28 -3.87
N GLU A 12 5.03 1.43 -4.83
CA GLU A 12 4.31 1.80 -6.04
C GLU A 12 2.93 2.38 -5.72
N LEU A 13 2.23 1.73 -4.81
CA LEU A 13 0.90 2.16 -4.40
C LEU A 13 0.91 3.50 -3.67
N ARG A 14 1.91 3.72 -2.81
CA ARG A 14 2.10 5.02 -2.15
C ARG A 14 2.36 6.13 -3.16
N ALA A 15 3.17 5.85 -4.18
CA ALA A 15 3.44 6.80 -5.26
C ALA A 15 2.17 7.12 -6.05
N ASP A 16 1.36 6.11 -6.33
CA ASP A 16 0.09 6.28 -7.03
C ASP A 16 -0.90 7.13 -6.22
N ILE A 17 -0.97 6.90 -4.91
CA ILE A 17 -1.81 7.69 -4.00
C ILE A 17 -1.35 9.14 -4.00
N GLU A 18 -0.06 9.38 -3.87
CA GLU A 18 0.53 10.72 -3.85
C GLU A 18 0.22 11.48 -5.12
N GLU A 19 0.37 10.83 -6.27
CA GLU A 19 0.04 11.39 -7.57
C GLU A 19 -1.45 11.70 -7.69
N ALA A 20 -2.30 10.79 -7.25
CA ALA A 20 -3.75 10.98 -7.29
C ALA A 20 -4.20 12.11 -6.37
N GLU A 21 -3.60 12.23 -5.18
CA GLU A 21 -3.89 13.32 -4.25
C GLU A 21 -3.47 14.68 -4.81
N ALA A 22 -2.31 14.75 -5.47
CA ALA A 22 -1.84 15.96 -6.12
C ALA A 22 -2.80 16.38 -7.25
N ALA A 23 -3.28 15.42 -8.02
CA ALA A 23 -4.25 15.68 -9.07
C ALA A 23 -5.59 16.18 -8.51
N GLU A 24 -6.02 15.62 -7.36
CA GLU A 24 -7.24 16.02 -6.68
C GLU A 24 -7.17 17.45 -6.16
N ASP A 25 -6.00 17.87 -5.65
CA ASP A 25 -5.79 19.24 -5.19
C ASP A 25 -5.90 20.25 -6.32
N LEU A 26 -5.45 19.90 -7.52
CA LEU A 26 -5.53 20.77 -8.69
C LEU A 26 -6.92 20.76 -9.34
N TRP A 27 -7.56 19.60 -9.32
CA TRP A 27 -8.83 19.40 -10.03
C TRP A 27 -9.72 18.39 -9.30
N PRO A 28 -10.47 18.82 -8.28
CA PRO A 28 -11.33 17.91 -7.52
C PRO A 28 -12.33 17.17 -8.41
N CYS A 29 -12.37 15.85 -8.24
CA CYS A 29 -13.18 14.99 -9.08
C CYS A 29 -13.69 13.79 -8.25
N PRO A 30 -15.01 13.58 -8.13
CA PRO A 30 -15.54 12.46 -7.34
C PRO A 30 -15.00 11.08 -7.70
N PRO A 31 -14.84 10.71 -8.99
CA PRO A 31 -14.21 9.43 -9.34
C PRO A 31 -12.79 9.29 -8.83
N ASN A 32 -12.03 10.38 -8.77
CA ASN A 32 -10.67 10.38 -8.26
C ASN A 32 -10.63 10.19 -6.73
N GLU A 33 -11.57 10.77 -6.02
CA GLU A 33 -11.71 10.57 -4.57
C GLU A 33 -11.95 9.09 -4.23
N LYS A 34 -12.81 8.43 -5.00
CA LYS A 34 -13.09 6.99 -4.83
C LYS A 34 -11.85 6.15 -5.12
N ARG A 35 -11.07 6.53 -6.11
CA ARG A 35 -9.83 5.87 -6.48
C ARG A 35 -8.82 5.96 -5.35
N ILE A 36 -8.66 7.14 -4.77
CA ILE A 36 -7.76 7.37 -3.64
C ILE A 36 -8.18 6.51 -2.44
N ALA A 37 -9.46 6.50 -2.11
CA ALA A 37 -9.99 5.70 -1.01
C ALA A 37 -9.72 4.21 -1.23
N TYR A 38 -9.92 3.71 -2.45
CA TYR A 38 -9.62 2.33 -2.82
C TYR A 38 -8.14 2.01 -2.66
N PHE A 39 -7.26 2.88 -3.13
CA PHE A 39 -5.82 2.68 -3.03
C PHE A 39 -5.34 2.67 -1.58
N ARG A 40 -5.89 3.54 -0.74
CA ARG A 40 -5.55 3.59 0.69
C ARG A 40 -5.95 2.31 1.40
N GLU A 41 -7.12 1.79 1.08
CA GLU A 41 -7.62 0.54 1.63
C GLU A 41 -6.72 -0.63 1.20
N LEU A 42 -6.35 -0.68 -0.07
CA LEU A 42 -5.45 -1.69 -0.61
C LEU A 42 -4.06 -1.60 0.03
N LEU A 43 -3.56 -0.38 0.25
CA LEU A 43 -2.28 -0.16 0.93
C LEU A 43 -2.30 -0.72 2.35
N GLU A 44 -3.39 -0.51 3.07
CA GLU A 44 -3.55 -1.03 4.42
C GLU A 44 -3.48 -2.56 4.43
N TYR A 45 -4.15 -3.23 3.50
CA TYR A 45 -4.06 -4.68 3.36
C TYR A 45 -2.63 -5.16 3.10
N TYR A 46 -1.92 -4.49 2.19
CA TYR A 46 -0.54 -4.86 1.90
C TYR A 46 0.39 -4.65 3.09
N GLU A 47 0.20 -3.59 3.85
CA GLU A 47 0.99 -3.33 5.05
C GLU A 47 0.75 -4.38 6.13
N MET A 48 -0.50 -4.81 6.30
CA MET A 48 -0.86 -5.89 7.22
C MET A 48 -0.22 -7.21 6.79
N ASP A 49 -0.27 -7.53 5.50
CA ASP A 49 0.34 -8.75 4.97
C ASP A 49 1.86 -8.73 5.15
N LEU A 50 2.49 -7.58 4.91
CA LEU A 50 3.93 -7.44 5.11
C LEU A 50 4.31 -7.66 6.57
N GLU A 51 3.55 -7.10 7.49
CA GLU A 51 3.77 -7.29 8.92
C GLU A 51 3.64 -8.76 9.30
N ALA A 52 2.63 -9.45 8.79
CA ALA A 52 2.43 -10.87 9.02
C ALA A 52 3.61 -11.70 8.51
N LEU A 53 4.13 -11.37 7.34
CA LEU A 53 5.29 -12.04 6.76
C LEU A 53 6.55 -11.82 7.62
N ARG A 54 6.74 -10.61 8.11
CA ARG A 54 7.87 -10.29 9.01
C ARG A 54 7.79 -11.05 10.32
N GLU A 55 6.61 -11.15 10.90
CA GLU A 55 6.37 -11.91 12.12
C GLU A 55 6.66 -13.39 11.93
N ALA A 56 6.19 -13.97 10.83
CA ALA A 56 6.45 -15.36 10.48
C ALA A 56 7.95 -15.63 10.35
N ARG A 57 8.69 -14.70 9.74
CA ARG A 57 10.13 -14.79 9.56
C ARG A 57 10.86 -14.74 10.90
N LYS A 58 10.44 -13.88 11.80
CA LYS A 58 11.01 -13.79 13.17
C LYS A 58 10.80 -15.08 13.94
N ARG A 59 9.62 -15.67 13.85
CA ARG A 59 9.29 -16.94 14.51
C ARG A 59 10.18 -18.07 14.02
N ARG A 60 10.42 -18.13 12.70
CA ARG A 60 11.34 -19.13 12.11
C ARG A 60 12.77 -18.95 12.59
N ALA A 61 13.21 -17.70 12.71
CA ALA A 61 14.56 -17.39 13.16
C ALA A 61 14.80 -17.80 14.62
N LYS A 62 13.75 -17.77 15.43
CA LYS A 62 13.82 -18.15 16.85
C LYS A 62 13.69 -19.66 17.10
N ALA A 63 13.18 -20.38 16.13
CA ALA A 63 13.03 -21.82 16.23
C ALA A 63 14.35 -22.54 15.92
#